data_bd75558761725d5152c79dde8a0b5347
#
_entry.id   bd75558761725d5152c79dde8a0b5347
#
_cell.length_a   1.000
_cell.length_b   1.000
_cell.length_c   1.000
_cell.angle_alpha   90.00
_cell.angle_beta   90.00
_cell.angle_gamma   90.00
#
_symmetry.space_group_name_H-M   'P 1'
#
loop_
_entity.id
_entity.type
_entity.pdbx_description
1 polymer ?
#
loop_
_entity_poly.entity_id
_entity_poly.type
_entity_poly.pdbx_seq_one_letter_code
_entity_poly.pdbx_strand_id
1 'polypeptide(L)'
;MTRILAALRALSARVFRRGAPVSEGGPALVDTAQPGPADPVLMATVLALVAFGVVMVYSASAVFASQIFHDGAHFLTRQAIYAVAGVVLIVALARLDYHTLRPLAYPMLGASVLMMLYIAAGFGHSAGGAARWISIGPIHVQPAETAKVTMIFWLAYSLSKKADRIRSFSVGFLPHALVAGFVMLLCLRQPDFGSAVMIALLTFVLLFTAGARTGYILGAALLVAPVAYVLVTRSEYRMRRIQAFLDPFAHRFDVGYQISESLMSFGSGGLSGVGIGDSRQKLFFLPEAHTDFISAIVGEELGFVGIVATMLAFALIVLRGLRAAFRAADDYGTYLAVGLTLFIGIQAFTNLAVTMGLVPTKGLALPFLSFGGSSLLVNCAAIGVLLNVSRARAEAAQAPRESGGEPARNTTSRGLRNGSLRPAGAAGATS
;
A
#
# COMPACT_ATOMS: atom_id res chain seq x y z
N MET A 1 -16.77 4.23 -8.14
CA MET A 1 -16.97 3.87 -6.73
C MET A 1 -17.67 2.52 -6.57
N THR A 2 -18.78 2.25 -7.24
CA THR A 2 -19.52 0.98 -7.18
C THR A 2 -18.71 -0.27 -7.57
N ARG A 3 -17.86 -0.21 -8.59
CA ARG A 3 -17.01 -1.34 -9.02
C ARG A 3 -15.90 -1.68 -8.02
N ILE A 4 -15.32 -0.69 -7.34
CA ILE A 4 -14.30 -0.90 -6.31
C ILE A 4 -14.92 -1.54 -5.06
N LEU A 5 -16.09 -1.06 -4.63
CA LEU A 5 -16.85 -1.66 -3.53
C LEU A 5 -17.33 -3.08 -3.87
N ALA A 6 -17.73 -3.34 -5.12
CA ALA A 6 -18.07 -4.67 -5.60
C ALA A 6 -16.84 -5.60 -5.61
N ALA A 7 -15.68 -5.10 -6.03
CA ALA A 7 -14.43 -5.86 -5.99
C ALA A 7 -13.99 -6.18 -4.54
N LEU A 8 -14.09 -5.22 -3.62
CA LEU A 8 -13.81 -5.45 -2.21
C LEU A 8 -14.81 -6.43 -1.56
N ARG A 9 -16.10 -6.35 -1.92
CA ARG A 9 -17.12 -7.34 -1.50
C ARG A 9 -16.87 -8.72 -2.10
N ALA A 10 -16.44 -8.82 -3.35
CA ALA A 10 -16.06 -10.08 -3.96
C ALA A 10 -14.82 -10.69 -3.30
N LEU A 11 -13.87 -9.85 -2.89
CA LEU A 11 -12.69 -10.26 -2.13
C LEU A 11 -13.10 -10.80 -0.74
N SER A 12 -13.92 -10.06 0.00
CA SER A 12 -14.44 -10.51 1.29
C SER A 12 -15.25 -11.81 1.16
N ALA A 13 -16.11 -11.92 0.13
CA ALA A 13 -16.89 -13.13 -0.12
C ALA A 13 -16.03 -14.37 -0.45
N ARG A 14 -14.87 -14.19 -1.12
CA ARG A 14 -13.90 -15.28 -1.35
C ARG A 14 -13.18 -15.73 -0.09
N VAL A 15 -12.78 -14.78 0.76
CA VAL A 15 -12.18 -15.06 2.07
C VAL A 15 -13.19 -15.84 2.94
N PHE A 16 -14.49 -15.46 2.90
CA PHE A 16 -15.56 -16.17 3.60
C PHE A 16 -15.83 -17.60 3.11
N ARG A 17 -15.66 -17.89 1.80
CA ARG A 17 -15.85 -19.24 1.26
C ARG A 17 -14.69 -20.18 1.58
N ARG A 18 -13.49 -19.66 1.89
CA ARG A 18 -12.32 -20.49 2.23
C ARG A 18 -12.30 -20.96 3.69
N GLY A 19 -13.19 -20.46 4.55
CA GLY A 19 -13.33 -20.88 5.95
C GLY A 19 -14.05 -22.22 6.18
N ALA A 20 -14.17 -23.10 5.18
CA ALA A 20 -14.51 -24.49 5.42
C ALA A 20 -13.26 -25.22 5.97
N PRO A 21 -13.39 -26.04 7.04
CA PRO A 21 -12.23 -26.70 7.64
C PRO A 21 -11.56 -27.60 6.62
N VAL A 22 -10.30 -27.31 6.32
CA VAL A 22 -9.41 -28.23 5.62
C VAL A 22 -9.19 -29.39 6.59
N SER A 23 -9.61 -30.58 6.20
CA SER A 23 -9.37 -31.81 6.94
C SER A 23 -7.87 -31.98 7.20
N GLU A 24 -7.48 -31.96 8.47
CA GLU A 24 -6.15 -32.37 8.91
C GLU A 24 -5.98 -33.87 8.57
N GLY A 25 -5.10 -34.19 7.66
CA GLY A 25 -4.76 -35.61 7.39
C GLY A 25 -4.14 -35.84 6.03
N GLY A 26 -2.97 -35.26 5.79
CA GLY A 26 -2.07 -35.71 4.73
C GLY A 26 -0.63 -35.28 5.04
N PRO A 27 0.41 -36.11 4.77
CA PRO A 27 1.79 -35.70 4.99
C PRO A 27 2.07 -34.46 4.15
N ALA A 28 2.62 -33.42 4.79
CA ALA A 28 3.05 -32.19 4.14
C ALA A 28 4.12 -32.58 3.09
N LEU A 29 3.70 -32.66 1.83
CA LEU A 29 4.64 -32.66 0.72
C LEU A 29 5.29 -31.28 0.75
N VAL A 30 6.56 -31.23 1.13
CA VAL A 30 7.41 -30.04 0.96
C VAL A 30 7.56 -29.87 -0.54
N ASP A 31 6.69 -29.04 -1.11
CA ASP A 31 6.67 -28.75 -2.53
C ASP A 31 7.88 -27.86 -2.85
N THR A 32 8.85 -28.45 -3.56
CA THR A 32 10.07 -27.77 -4.06
C THR A 32 9.78 -26.98 -5.36
N ALA A 33 8.55 -26.55 -5.56
CA ALA A 33 8.16 -25.78 -6.73
C ALA A 33 8.91 -24.43 -6.80
N GLN A 34 9.59 -24.16 -7.90
CA GLN A 34 10.30 -22.91 -8.10
C GLN A 34 9.32 -21.74 -8.17
N PRO A 35 9.60 -20.61 -7.46
CA PRO A 35 8.72 -19.47 -7.47
C PRO A 35 8.50 -18.93 -8.88
N GLY A 36 7.25 -18.74 -9.28
CA GLY A 36 6.86 -18.20 -10.56
C GLY A 36 7.42 -16.78 -10.82
N PRO A 37 7.36 -16.27 -12.04
CA PRO A 37 7.86 -14.93 -12.35
C PRO A 37 7.02 -13.87 -11.62
N ALA A 38 7.71 -12.85 -11.07
CA ALA A 38 7.06 -11.66 -10.54
C ALA A 38 6.29 -10.95 -11.66
N ASP A 39 5.27 -10.15 -11.29
CA ASP A 39 4.48 -9.38 -12.25
C ASP A 39 5.36 -8.39 -13.04
N PRO A 40 5.66 -8.64 -14.35
CA PRO A 40 6.58 -7.79 -15.10
C PRO A 40 6.00 -6.40 -15.39
N VAL A 41 4.66 -6.29 -15.50
CA VAL A 41 3.99 -5.02 -15.77
C VAL A 41 4.08 -4.11 -14.54
N LEU A 42 3.84 -4.67 -13.34
CA LEU A 42 4.00 -3.92 -12.09
C LEU A 42 5.45 -3.44 -11.93
N MET A 43 6.43 -4.32 -12.15
CA MET A 43 7.85 -3.98 -12.05
C MET A 43 8.22 -2.88 -13.05
N ALA A 44 7.89 -3.03 -14.33
CA ALA A 44 8.21 -2.06 -15.36
C ALA A 44 7.58 -0.68 -15.09
N THR A 45 6.31 -0.65 -14.65
CA THR A 45 5.61 0.60 -14.32
C THR A 45 6.30 1.33 -13.17
N VAL A 46 6.69 0.62 -12.11
CA VAL A 46 7.38 1.23 -10.96
C VAL A 46 8.78 1.72 -11.36
N LEU A 47 9.55 0.94 -12.12
CA LEU A 47 10.87 1.37 -12.59
C LEU A 47 10.77 2.60 -13.49
N ALA A 48 9.75 2.67 -14.35
CA ALA A 48 9.50 3.85 -15.19
C ALA A 48 9.17 5.08 -14.33
N LEU A 49 8.33 4.94 -13.29
CA LEU A 49 8.01 6.04 -12.37
C LEU A 49 9.24 6.48 -11.55
N VAL A 50 10.08 5.56 -11.07
CA VAL A 50 11.32 5.90 -10.36
C VAL A 50 12.27 6.66 -11.27
N ALA A 51 12.48 6.19 -12.50
CA ALA A 51 13.34 6.87 -13.48
C ALA A 51 12.79 8.26 -13.84
N PHE A 52 11.49 8.35 -14.08
CA PHE A 52 10.79 9.61 -14.33
C PHE A 52 10.92 10.57 -13.14
N GLY A 53 10.79 10.06 -11.90
CA GLY A 53 10.97 10.83 -10.66
C GLY A 53 12.37 11.44 -10.54
N VAL A 54 13.43 10.70 -10.93
CA VAL A 54 14.81 11.25 -10.94
C VAL A 54 14.92 12.44 -11.90
N VAL A 55 14.34 12.33 -13.10
CA VAL A 55 14.32 13.42 -14.10
C VAL A 55 13.54 14.62 -13.58
N MET A 56 12.34 14.41 -13.04
CA MET A 56 11.46 15.49 -12.59
C MET A 56 12.01 16.18 -11.33
N VAL A 57 12.65 15.45 -10.41
CA VAL A 57 13.32 16.05 -9.25
C VAL A 57 14.45 16.97 -9.71
N TYR A 58 15.25 16.55 -10.70
CA TYR A 58 16.28 17.42 -11.27
C TYR A 58 15.66 18.67 -11.89
N SER A 59 14.65 18.51 -12.75
CA SER A 59 13.97 19.65 -13.37
C SER A 59 13.41 20.63 -12.34
N ALA A 60 12.73 20.13 -11.31
CA ALA A 60 12.08 20.95 -10.31
C ALA A 60 13.04 21.62 -9.33
N SER A 61 14.28 21.08 -9.14
CA SER A 61 15.18 21.52 -8.08
C SER A 61 16.49 22.14 -8.54
N ALA A 62 16.90 22.00 -9.81
CA ALA A 62 18.22 22.39 -10.28
C ALA A 62 18.52 23.90 -10.04
N VAL A 63 17.56 24.78 -10.32
CA VAL A 63 17.72 26.24 -10.11
C VAL A 63 17.83 26.56 -8.63
N PHE A 64 16.93 26.00 -7.81
CA PHE A 64 16.95 26.17 -6.35
C PHE A 64 18.26 25.65 -5.75
N ALA A 65 18.72 24.48 -6.19
CA ALA A 65 19.95 23.86 -5.72
C ALA A 65 21.21 24.69 -6.10
N SER A 66 21.26 25.22 -7.32
CA SER A 66 22.38 26.03 -7.77
C SER A 66 22.51 27.34 -7.00
N GLN A 67 21.40 27.95 -6.58
CA GLN A 67 21.44 29.20 -5.80
C GLN A 67 21.79 28.99 -4.34
N ILE A 68 21.27 27.91 -3.69
CA ILE A 68 21.46 27.70 -2.25
C ILE A 68 22.71 26.88 -1.96
N PHE A 69 22.98 25.84 -2.74
CA PHE A 69 24.09 24.90 -2.51
C PHE A 69 25.27 25.12 -3.47
N HIS A 70 25.14 26.04 -4.43
CA HIS A 70 26.11 26.25 -5.51
C HIS A 70 26.39 24.97 -6.35
N ASP A 71 25.45 24.03 -6.32
CA ASP A 71 25.50 22.76 -7.05
C ASP A 71 24.09 22.40 -7.52
N GLY A 72 23.83 22.58 -8.81
CA GLY A 72 22.53 22.26 -9.42
C GLY A 72 22.17 20.78 -9.40
N ALA A 73 23.16 19.89 -9.20
CA ALA A 73 22.95 18.44 -9.12
C ALA A 73 22.74 17.92 -7.71
N HIS A 74 22.74 18.78 -6.68
CA HIS A 74 22.64 18.37 -5.28
C HIS A 74 21.48 17.42 -4.98
N PHE A 75 20.27 17.76 -5.40
CA PHE A 75 19.10 16.90 -5.20
C PHE A 75 19.06 15.72 -6.14
N LEU A 76 19.53 15.88 -7.39
CA LEU A 76 19.65 14.80 -8.37
C LEU A 76 20.53 13.66 -7.84
N THR A 77 21.73 13.99 -7.35
CA THR A 77 22.67 12.98 -6.83
C THR A 77 22.07 12.19 -5.69
N ARG A 78 21.43 12.88 -4.73
CA ARG A 78 20.75 12.23 -3.61
C ARG A 78 19.58 11.37 -4.07
N GLN A 79 18.72 11.88 -4.96
CA GLN A 79 17.58 11.13 -5.50
C GLN A 79 18.04 9.90 -6.27
N ALA A 80 19.11 10.00 -7.08
CA ALA A 80 19.68 8.89 -7.82
C ALA A 80 20.22 7.79 -6.88
N ILE A 81 20.93 8.16 -5.81
CA ILE A 81 21.41 7.21 -4.79
C ILE A 81 20.22 6.47 -4.15
N TYR A 82 19.18 7.20 -3.71
CA TYR A 82 17.99 6.58 -3.15
C TYR A 82 17.21 5.75 -4.16
N ALA A 83 17.17 6.15 -5.44
CA ALA A 83 16.53 5.39 -6.50
C ALA A 83 17.24 4.05 -6.74
N VAL A 84 18.57 4.05 -6.83
CA VAL A 84 19.37 2.82 -6.97
C VAL A 84 19.18 1.92 -5.75
N ALA A 85 19.29 2.47 -4.53
CA ALA A 85 19.05 1.72 -3.29
C ALA A 85 17.61 1.16 -3.25
N GLY A 86 16.63 1.94 -3.69
CA GLY A 86 15.23 1.52 -3.80
C GLY A 86 15.03 0.37 -4.78
N VAL A 87 15.66 0.43 -5.96
CA VAL A 87 15.59 -0.66 -6.96
C VAL A 87 16.24 -1.94 -6.43
N VAL A 88 17.40 -1.82 -5.76
CA VAL A 88 18.04 -2.97 -5.09
C VAL A 88 17.11 -3.56 -4.04
N LEU A 89 16.45 -2.72 -3.25
CA LEU A 89 15.50 -3.15 -2.22
C LEU A 89 14.26 -3.82 -2.82
N ILE A 90 13.72 -3.31 -3.94
CA ILE A 90 12.63 -3.96 -4.70
C ILE A 90 13.04 -5.38 -5.09
N VAL A 91 14.22 -5.53 -5.71
CA VAL A 91 14.70 -6.83 -6.21
C VAL A 91 14.97 -7.79 -5.05
N ALA A 92 15.56 -7.32 -3.96
CA ALA A 92 15.85 -8.12 -2.77
C ALA A 92 14.55 -8.64 -2.14
N LEU A 93 13.58 -7.77 -1.87
CA LEU A 93 12.31 -8.13 -1.25
C LEU A 93 11.40 -8.93 -2.20
N ALA A 94 11.49 -8.72 -3.51
CA ALA A 94 10.77 -9.54 -4.47
C ALA A 94 11.28 -10.99 -4.53
N ARG A 95 12.51 -11.26 -4.06
CA ARG A 95 13.11 -12.60 -3.98
C ARG A 95 12.94 -13.26 -2.61
N LEU A 96 12.73 -12.47 -1.57
CA LEU A 96 12.56 -12.94 -0.20
C LEU A 96 11.10 -13.37 0.02
N ASP A 97 10.87 -14.61 0.46
CA ASP A 97 9.52 -15.08 0.76
C ASP A 97 8.84 -14.17 1.80
N TYR A 98 7.67 -13.63 1.46
CA TYR A 98 6.91 -12.74 2.33
C TYR A 98 6.50 -13.40 3.65
N HIS A 99 6.46 -14.74 3.71
CA HIS A 99 6.19 -15.48 4.94
C HIS A 99 7.27 -15.28 6.00
N THR A 100 8.53 -15.05 5.59
CA THR A 100 9.63 -14.75 6.53
C THR A 100 9.44 -13.43 7.26
N LEU A 101 8.58 -12.55 6.74
CA LEU A 101 8.24 -11.27 7.38
C LEU A 101 7.16 -11.41 8.47
N ARG A 102 6.47 -12.55 8.56
CA ARG A 102 5.44 -12.80 9.58
C ARG A 102 5.93 -12.59 11.02
N PRO A 103 7.03 -13.23 11.46
CA PRO A 103 7.53 -13.06 12.82
C PRO A 103 8.04 -11.65 13.11
N LEU A 104 8.40 -10.90 12.05
CA LEU A 104 8.91 -9.54 12.17
C LEU A 104 7.78 -8.48 12.30
N ALA A 105 6.52 -8.85 12.09
CA ALA A 105 5.40 -7.92 12.11
C ALA A 105 5.28 -7.14 13.44
N TYR A 106 5.43 -7.80 14.60
CA TYR A 106 5.43 -7.14 15.91
C TYR A 106 6.71 -6.33 16.18
N PRO A 107 7.93 -6.87 15.98
CA PRO A 107 9.15 -6.10 16.14
C PRO A 107 9.21 -4.85 15.25
N MET A 108 8.78 -4.94 14.00
CA MET A 108 8.77 -3.80 13.06
C MET A 108 7.80 -2.70 13.53
N LEU A 109 6.60 -3.07 13.96
CA LEU A 109 5.64 -2.12 14.50
C LEU A 109 6.18 -1.50 15.80
N GLY A 110 6.74 -2.33 16.70
CA GLY A 110 7.36 -1.88 17.95
C GLY A 110 8.49 -0.87 17.70
N ALA A 111 9.39 -1.16 16.75
CA ALA A 111 10.46 -0.26 16.36
C ALA A 111 9.93 1.08 15.81
N SER A 112 8.89 1.04 14.95
CA SER A 112 8.26 2.26 14.44
C SER A 112 7.61 3.09 15.55
N VAL A 113 6.92 2.44 16.49
CA VAL A 113 6.31 3.11 17.65
C VAL A 113 7.40 3.73 18.53
N LEU A 114 8.51 3.03 18.80
CA LEU A 114 9.63 3.57 19.59
C LEU A 114 10.25 4.80 18.90
N MET A 115 10.44 4.76 17.58
CA MET A 115 10.91 5.94 16.83
C MET A 115 9.93 7.12 16.92
N MET A 116 8.63 6.85 16.87
CA MET A 116 7.62 7.91 17.02
C MET A 116 7.59 8.47 18.44
N LEU A 117 7.75 7.63 19.46
CA LEU A 117 7.87 8.07 20.87
C LEU A 117 9.14 8.89 21.09
N TYR A 118 10.27 8.54 20.47
CA TYR A 118 11.51 9.31 20.52
C TYR A 118 11.30 10.74 20.01
N ILE A 119 10.58 10.91 18.88
CA ILE A 119 10.22 12.25 18.39
C ILE A 119 9.26 12.96 19.34
N ALA A 120 8.23 12.25 19.84
CA ALA A 120 7.24 12.83 20.77
C ALA A 120 7.86 13.28 22.10
N ALA A 121 8.99 12.68 22.51
CA ALA A 121 9.79 13.07 23.66
C ALA A 121 10.68 14.30 23.41
N GLY A 122 10.66 14.88 22.20
CA GLY A 122 11.40 16.11 21.87
C GLY A 122 12.76 15.91 21.20
N PHE A 123 13.18 14.67 20.92
CA PHE A 123 14.48 14.37 20.28
C PHE A 123 14.44 14.41 18.75
N GLY A 124 13.30 14.82 18.16
CA GLY A 124 13.12 14.91 16.72
C GLY A 124 13.80 16.14 16.11
N HIS A 125 14.29 15.99 14.88
CA HIS A 125 14.74 17.10 14.07
C HIS A 125 13.55 17.84 13.46
N SER A 126 13.54 19.19 13.61
CA SER A 126 12.47 20.03 13.11
C SER A 126 12.78 20.50 11.69
N ALA A 127 11.89 20.23 10.75
CA ALA A 127 11.87 20.79 9.42
C ALA A 127 10.45 21.27 9.08
N GLY A 128 10.32 22.44 8.43
CA GLY A 128 9.00 23.00 8.09
C GLY A 128 8.09 23.27 9.30
N GLY A 129 8.68 23.64 10.46
CA GLY A 129 7.93 24.03 11.66
C GLY A 129 7.38 22.86 12.51
N ALA A 130 7.75 21.62 12.23
CA ALA A 130 7.38 20.47 13.05
C ALA A 130 8.51 19.45 13.17
N ALA A 131 8.71 18.90 14.38
CA ALA A 131 9.65 17.82 14.61
C ALA A 131 9.03 16.49 14.12
N ARG A 132 9.51 15.98 12.98
CA ARG A 132 8.98 14.77 12.34
C ARG A 132 10.04 13.79 11.87
N TRP A 133 11.32 14.19 11.95
CA TRP A 133 12.43 13.47 11.35
C TRP A 133 13.42 13.00 12.41
N ILE A 134 13.98 11.83 12.19
CA ILE A 134 15.15 11.34 12.91
C ILE A 134 16.34 11.41 11.94
N SER A 135 17.38 12.15 12.30
CA SER A 135 18.60 12.25 11.51
C SER A 135 19.62 11.24 12.01
N ILE A 136 19.97 10.28 11.17
CA ILE A 136 21.03 9.29 11.44
C ILE A 136 22.15 9.55 10.44
N GLY A 137 23.08 10.42 10.80
CA GLY A 137 24.09 10.91 9.87
C GLY A 137 23.46 11.65 8.68
N PRO A 138 23.77 11.28 7.42
CA PRO A 138 23.22 11.93 6.24
C PRO A 138 21.78 11.47 5.89
N ILE A 139 21.24 10.46 6.60
CA ILE A 139 19.94 9.87 6.31
C ILE A 139 18.89 10.47 7.26
N HIS A 140 17.82 11.01 6.67
CA HIS A 140 16.66 11.49 7.40
C HIS A 140 15.53 10.48 7.27
N VAL A 141 15.11 9.89 8.39
CA VAL A 141 14.01 8.93 8.45
C VAL A 141 12.78 9.62 9.04
N GLN A 142 11.65 9.48 8.36
CA GLN A 142 10.35 9.92 8.88
C GLN A 142 9.61 8.70 9.46
N PRO A 143 9.52 8.57 10.80
CA PRO A 143 8.91 7.38 11.41
C PRO A 143 7.44 7.17 11.07
N ALA A 144 6.70 8.23 10.74
CA ALA A 144 5.31 8.12 10.30
C ALA A 144 5.18 7.36 8.96
N GLU A 145 6.17 7.49 8.04
CA GLU A 145 6.17 6.72 6.78
C GLU A 145 6.38 5.23 7.04
N THR A 146 7.39 4.89 7.87
CA THR A 146 7.63 3.50 8.29
C THR A 146 6.45 2.93 9.08
N ALA A 147 5.84 3.71 9.97
CA ALA A 147 4.70 3.25 10.78
C ALA A 147 3.48 2.84 9.93
N LYS A 148 3.20 3.53 8.83
CA LYS A 148 2.11 3.16 7.91
C LYS A 148 2.32 1.75 7.33
N VAL A 149 3.53 1.46 6.87
CA VAL A 149 3.86 0.16 6.27
C VAL A 149 3.95 -0.95 7.32
N THR A 150 4.60 -0.70 8.46
CA THR A 150 4.69 -1.69 9.54
C THR A 150 3.32 -2.00 10.16
N MET A 151 2.41 -1.01 10.18
CA MET A 151 1.02 -1.22 10.57
C MET A 151 0.28 -2.16 9.62
N ILE A 152 0.54 -2.07 8.30
CA ILE A 152 -0.02 -3.00 7.31
C ILE A 152 0.49 -4.43 7.55
N PHE A 153 1.80 -4.62 7.80
CA PHE A 153 2.38 -5.92 8.12
C PHE A 153 1.73 -6.52 9.36
N TRP A 154 1.60 -5.73 10.42
CA TRP A 154 1.01 -6.17 11.67
C TRP A 154 -0.48 -6.49 11.51
N LEU A 155 -1.25 -5.64 10.83
CA LEU A 155 -2.66 -5.89 10.55
C LEU A 155 -2.84 -7.18 9.74
N ALA A 156 -2.08 -7.33 8.64
CA ALA A 156 -2.15 -8.52 7.80
C ALA A 156 -1.88 -9.80 8.59
N TYR A 157 -0.83 -9.80 9.43
CA TYR A 157 -0.50 -10.93 10.30
C TYR A 157 -1.57 -11.20 11.36
N SER A 158 -1.99 -10.15 12.09
CA SER A 158 -2.94 -10.30 13.19
C SER A 158 -4.34 -10.72 12.70
N LEU A 159 -4.79 -10.18 11.56
CA LEU A 159 -6.06 -10.51 10.95
C LEU A 159 -6.08 -11.92 10.38
N SER A 160 -5.02 -12.35 9.71
CA SER A 160 -4.91 -13.73 9.21
C SER A 160 -4.90 -14.77 10.33
N LYS A 161 -4.22 -14.47 11.46
CA LYS A 161 -4.19 -15.36 12.61
C LYS A 161 -5.53 -15.46 13.36
N LYS A 162 -6.38 -14.44 13.27
CA LYS A 162 -7.65 -14.33 13.98
C LYS A 162 -8.87 -14.48 13.06
N ALA A 163 -8.71 -15.05 11.88
CA ALA A 163 -9.75 -15.14 10.85
C ALA A 163 -11.07 -15.69 11.40
N ASP A 164 -11.04 -16.77 12.21
CA ASP A 164 -12.24 -17.41 12.79
C ASP A 164 -13.02 -16.50 13.75
N ARG A 165 -12.34 -15.53 14.40
CA ARG A 165 -12.90 -14.64 15.43
C ARG A 165 -12.99 -13.19 15.00
N ILE A 166 -12.78 -12.90 13.73
CA ILE A 166 -12.71 -11.52 13.19
C ILE A 166 -14.04 -10.76 13.38
N ARG A 167 -15.17 -11.45 13.44
CA ARG A 167 -16.50 -10.88 13.66
C ARG A 167 -16.79 -10.51 15.10
N SER A 168 -15.97 -10.94 16.08
CA SER A 168 -16.15 -10.57 17.48
C SER A 168 -15.59 -9.16 17.72
N PHE A 169 -16.28 -8.40 18.58
CA PHE A 169 -15.82 -7.06 18.94
C PHE A 169 -14.49 -7.11 19.71
N SER A 170 -14.40 -7.96 20.74
CA SER A 170 -13.28 -7.99 21.67
C SER A 170 -11.98 -8.55 21.08
N VAL A 171 -12.06 -9.48 20.12
CA VAL A 171 -10.88 -10.16 19.55
C VAL A 171 -10.59 -9.66 18.14
N GLY A 172 -11.64 -9.47 17.32
CA GLY A 172 -11.50 -9.11 15.92
C GLY A 172 -11.36 -7.60 15.67
N PHE A 173 -12.09 -6.76 16.42
CA PHE A 173 -12.12 -5.32 16.13
C PHE A 173 -11.31 -4.49 17.14
N LEU A 174 -11.62 -4.59 18.42
CA LEU A 174 -11.11 -3.69 19.46
C LEU A 174 -9.58 -3.63 19.55
N PRO A 175 -8.82 -4.74 19.52
CA PRO A 175 -7.35 -4.68 19.60
C PRO A 175 -6.73 -3.93 18.43
N HIS A 176 -7.28 -4.12 17.22
CA HIS A 176 -6.78 -3.45 16.01
C HIS A 176 -7.11 -1.96 16.03
N ALA A 177 -8.32 -1.60 16.49
CA ALA A 177 -8.72 -0.20 16.66
C ALA A 177 -7.89 0.52 17.72
N LEU A 178 -7.55 -0.14 18.85
CA LEU A 178 -6.73 0.44 19.92
C LEU A 178 -5.30 0.70 19.46
N VAL A 179 -4.66 -0.27 18.79
CA VAL A 179 -3.29 -0.09 18.26
C VAL A 179 -3.27 1.00 17.19
N ALA A 180 -4.23 0.98 16.25
CA ALA A 180 -4.34 2.03 15.24
C ALA A 180 -4.57 3.41 15.89
N GLY A 181 -5.48 3.51 16.85
CA GLY A 181 -5.73 4.74 17.60
C GLY A 181 -4.51 5.26 18.34
N PHE A 182 -3.71 4.38 18.93
CA PHE A 182 -2.46 4.74 19.59
C PHE A 182 -1.43 5.31 18.59
N VAL A 183 -1.22 4.63 17.45
CA VAL A 183 -0.31 5.13 16.41
C VAL A 183 -0.81 6.44 15.80
N MET A 184 -2.13 6.58 15.59
CA MET A 184 -2.74 7.84 15.16
C MET A 184 -2.49 8.98 16.16
N LEU A 185 -2.60 8.72 17.46
CA LEU A 185 -2.32 9.70 18.50
C LEU A 185 -0.86 10.17 18.46
N LEU A 186 0.09 9.26 18.23
CA LEU A 186 1.49 9.60 18.05
C LEU A 186 1.72 10.47 16.79
N CYS A 187 1.02 10.18 15.68
CA CYS A 187 1.04 11.05 14.49
C CYS A 187 0.51 12.47 14.80
N LEU A 188 -0.59 12.55 15.54
CA LEU A 188 -1.19 13.84 15.92
C LEU A 188 -0.28 14.66 16.83
N ARG A 189 0.52 14.01 17.69
CA ARG A 189 1.56 14.67 18.50
C ARG A 189 2.71 15.26 17.68
N GLN A 190 2.94 14.72 16.48
CA GLN A 190 3.96 15.21 15.52
C GLN A 190 3.37 16.17 14.47
N PRO A 191 2.30 16.90 14.78
CA PRO A 191 1.33 17.60 13.90
C PRO A 191 1.15 16.97 12.50
N ASP A 192 1.15 15.64 12.40
CA ASP A 192 0.93 14.90 11.16
C ASP A 192 -0.47 14.28 11.09
N PHE A 193 -1.46 15.15 10.88
CA PHE A 193 -2.86 14.76 10.68
C PHE A 193 -3.02 13.84 9.47
N GLY A 194 -2.12 14.00 8.48
CA GLY A 194 -2.11 13.22 7.26
C GLY A 194 -1.89 11.76 7.44
N SER A 195 -0.83 11.42 8.11
CA SER A 195 -0.51 10.03 8.40
C SER A 195 -1.53 9.40 9.34
N ALA A 196 -2.10 10.17 10.28
CA ALA A 196 -3.18 9.67 11.14
C ALA A 196 -4.41 9.24 10.32
N VAL A 197 -4.89 10.08 9.39
CA VAL A 197 -6.03 9.73 8.50
C VAL A 197 -5.69 8.52 7.62
N MET A 198 -4.46 8.45 7.12
CA MET A 198 -4.01 7.33 6.28
C MET A 198 -4.02 6.00 7.04
N ILE A 199 -3.52 6.00 8.29
CA ILE A 199 -3.53 4.82 9.18
C ILE A 199 -4.97 4.40 9.49
N ALA A 200 -5.87 5.35 9.77
CA ALA A 200 -7.29 5.05 9.99
C ALA A 200 -7.91 4.37 8.76
N LEU A 201 -7.69 4.94 7.57
CA LEU A 201 -8.25 4.44 6.33
C LEU A 201 -7.71 3.04 5.98
N LEU A 202 -6.38 2.83 6.09
CA LEU A 202 -5.77 1.52 5.88
C LEU A 202 -6.30 0.48 6.87
N THR A 203 -6.44 0.84 8.15
CA THR A 203 -6.98 -0.04 9.18
C THR A 203 -8.43 -0.43 8.88
N PHE A 204 -9.27 0.55 8.54
CA PHE A 204 -10.68 0.30 8.22
C PHE A 204 -10.86 -0.57 6.99
N VAL A 205 -10.08 -0.33 5.93
CA VAL A 205 -10.16 -1.15 4.72
C VAL A 205 -9.64 -2.57 4.96
N LEU A 206 -8.56 -2.75 5.72
CA LEU A 206 -8.06 -4.09 6.05
C LEU A 206 -9.03 -4.86 6.96
N LEU A 207 -9.63 -4.22 7.97
CA LEU A 207 -10.68 -4.83 8.78
C LEU A 207 -11.91 -5.22 7.95
N PHE A 208 -12.32 -4.36 7.02
CA PHE A 208 -13.42 -4.66 6.09
C PHE A 208 -13.08 -5.83 5.17
N THR A 209 -11.88 -5.85 4.60
CA THR A 209 -11.39 -6.94 3.75
C THR A 209 -11.31 -8.26 4.50
N ALA A 210 -10.90 -8.23 5.78
CA ALA A 210 -10.85 -9.40 6.65
C ALA A 210 -12.24 -9.89 7.09
N GLY A 211 -13.31 -9.12 6.83
CA GLY A 211 -14.69 -9.51 7.13
C GLY A 211 -15.16 -9.14 8.54
N ALA A 212 -14.54 -8.15 9.17
CA ALA A 212 -15.06 -7.58 10.41
C ALA A 212 -16.49 -7.04 10.21
N ARG A 213 -17.30 -7.04 11.26
CA ARG A 213 -18.67 -6.52 11.16
C ARG A 213 -18.65 -5.05 10.78
N THR A 214 -19.32 -4.71 9.67
CA THR A 214 -19.40 -3.33 9.16
C THR A 214 -19.96 -2.36 10.17
N GLY A 215 -20.85 -2.81 11.07
CA GLY A 215 -21.38 -2.00 12.17
C GLY A 215 -20.30 -1.47 13.13
N TYR A 216 -19.25 -2.25 13.40
CA TYR A 216 -18.14 -1.78 14.27
C TYR A 216 -17.29 -0.74 13.54
N ILE A 217 -17.06 -0.94 12.24
CA ILE A 217 -16.30 0.00 11.39
C ILE A 217 -17.07 1.33 11.29
N LEU A 218 -18.37 1.28 11.00
CA LEU A 218 -19.22 2.47 10.93
C LEU A 218 -19.33 3.17 12.29
N GLY A 219 -19.50 2.40 13.39
CA GLY A 219 -19.51 2.96 14.75
C GLY A 219 -18.21 3.67 15.10
N ALA A 220 -17.06 3.10 14.74
CA ALA A 220 -15.76 3.76 14.92
C ALA A 220 -15.61 5.00 14.04
N ALA A 221 -16.05 4.96 12.80
CA ALA A 221 -16.04 6.12 11.91
C ALA A 221 -16.90 7.26 12.46
N LEU A 222 -18.10 6.95 12.97
CA LEU A 222 -19.00 7.91 13.63
C LEU A 222 -18.39 8.49 14.92
N LEU A 223 -17.60 7.71 15.67
CA LEU A 223 -16.90 8.18 16.86
C LEU A 223 -15.70 9.07 16.51
N VAL A 224 -14.96 8.72 15.44
CA VAL A 224 -13.76 9.47 15.01
C VAL A 224 -14.13 10.77 14.29
N ALA A 225 -15.26 10.81 13.57
CA ALA A 225 -15.67 12.00 12.80
C ALA A 225 -15.81 13.28 13.65
N PRO A 226 -16.53 13.29 14.79
CA PRO A 226 -16.62 14.47 15.66
C PRO A 226 -15.26 14.85 16.28
N VAL A 227 -14.42 13.87 16.62
CA VAL A 227 -13.07 14.12 17.13
C VAL A 227 -12.23 14.79 16.03
N ALA A 228 -12.27 14.29 14.81
CA ALA A 228 -11.58 14.90 13.68
C ALA A 228 -12.08 16.32 13.39
N TYR A 229 -13.40 16.53 13.45
CA TYR A 229 -14.01 17.86 13.30
C TYR A 229 -13.48 18.84 14.37
N VAL A 230 -13.50 18.46 15.65
CA VAL A 230 -12.96 19.29 16.74
C VAL A 230 -11.47 19.55 16.58
N LEU A 231 -10.68 18.54 16.21
CA LEU A 231 -9.25 18.70 15.96
C LEU A 231 -8.96 19.68 14.82
N VAL A 232 -9.79 19.71 13.80
CA VAL A 232 -9.65 20.62 12.66
C VAL A 232 -10.07 22.04 13.06
N THR A 233 -11.26 22.20 13.62
CA THR A 233 -11.86 23.51 13.93
C THR A 233 -11.14 24.25 15.06
N ARG A 234 -10.56 23.54 16.03
CA ARG A 234 -9.80 24.15 17.12
C ARG A 234 -8.35 24.53 16.73
N SER A 235 -7.88 24.13 15.55
CA SER A 235 -6.55 24.47 15.08
C SER A 235 -6.65 25.57 14.03
N GLU A 236 -6.20 26.79 14.37
CA GLU A 236 -6.16 27.91 13.44
C GLU A 236 -5.41 27.56 12.14
N TYR A 237 -4.27 26.89 12.26
CA TYR A 237 -3.48 26.44 11.11
C TYR A 237 -4.27 25.52 10.15
N ARG A 238 -5.05 24.57 10.69
CA ARG A 238 -5.84 23.67 9.85
C ARG A 238 -7.06 24.35 9.26
N MET A 239 -7.69 25.25 10.01
CA MET A 239 -8.82 26.03 9.53
C MET A 239 -8.41 26.98 8.40
N ARG A 240 -7.27 27.66 8.51
CA ARG A 240 -6.70 28.50 7.44
C ARG A 240 -6.46 27.70 6.17
N ARG A 241 -5.99 26.44 6.25
CA ARG A 241 -5.83 25.56 5.07
C ARG A 241 -7.15 25.17 4.41
N ILE A 242 -8.24 25.01 5.19
CA ILE A 242 -9.58 24.79 4.63
C ILE A 242 -10.08 26.08 3.93
N GLN A 243 -9.89 27.24 4.52
CA GLN A 243 -10.25 28.50 3.88
C GLN A 243 -9.49 28.72 2.57
N ALA A 244 -8.18 28.47 2.58
CA ALA A 244 -7.34 28.52 1.39
C ALA A 244 -7.76 27.51 0.31
N PHE A 245 -8.30 26.36 0.68
CA PHE A 245 -8.85 25.37 -0.24
C PHE A 245 -10.17 25.82 -0.87
N LEU A 246 -11.06 26.47 -0.09
CA LEU A 246 -12.35 26.95 -0.57
C LEU A 246 -12.23 28.15 -1.53
N ASP A 247 -11.29 29.04 -1.25
CA ASP A 247 -10.97 30.17 -2.13
C ASP A 247 -9.46 30.43 -2.16
N PRO A 248 -8.72 29.69 -3.03
CA PRO A 248 -7.27 29.80 -3.10
C PRO A 248 -6.79 31.19 -3.53
N PHE A 249 -7.50 31.84 -4.44
CA PHE A 249 -7.09 33.10 -5.03
C PHE A 249 -7.36 34.30 -4.11
N ALA A 250 -8.40 34.28 -3.28
CA ALA A 250 -8.62 35.28 -2.25
C ALA A 250 -7.51 35.29 -1.18
N HIS A 251 -6.90 34.13 -0.94
CA HIS A 251 -5.79 33.95 0.01
C HIS A 251 -4.43 33.76 -0.65
N ARG A 252 -4.26 34.24 -1.90
CA ARG A 252 -3.05 34.02 -2.71
C ARG A 252 -1.76 34.54 -2.08
N PHE A 253 -1.80 35.57 -1.26
CA PHE A 253 -0.60 36.16 -0.65
C PHE A 253 -0.29 35.62 0.76
N ASP A 254 -1.04 34.61 1.24
CA ASP A 254 -0.89 33.99 2.54
C ASP A 254 -0.97 32.44 2.40
N VAL A 255 -1.85 31.81 3.14
CA VAL A 255 -2.00 30.34 3.24
C VAL A 255 -2.46 29.66 1.95
N GLY A 256 -3.05 30.40 1.02
CA GLY A 256 -3.46 29.95 -0.31
C GLY A 256 -2.36 30.02 -1.36
N TYR A 257 -1.17 30.55 -1.04
CA TYR A 257 -0.12 30.77 -2.02
C TYR A 257 0.28 29.49 -2.76
N GLN A 258 0.62 28.42 -2.01
CA GLN A 258 1.04 27.16 -2.61
C GLN A 258 0.01 26.55 -3.58
N ILE A 259 -1.28 26.58 -3.20
CA ILE A 259 -2.33 26.00 -4.02
C ILE A 259 -2.62 26.87 -5.25
N SER A 260 -2.59 28.20 -5.11
CA SER A 260 -2.78 29.14 -6.22
C SER A 260 -1.68 28.98 -7.26
N GLU A 261 -0.40 28.92 -6.84
CA GLU A 261 0.73 28.71 -7.74
C GLU A 261 0.69 27.33 -8.40
N SER A 262 0.26 26.30 -7.65
CA SER A 262 0.03 24.96 -8.21
C SER A 262 -1.05 24.97 -9.31
N LEU A 263 -2.19 25.62 -9.08
CA LEU A 263 -3.25 25.74 -10.08
C LEU A 263 -2.80 26.53 -11.31
N MET A 264 -1.99 27.58 -11.10
CA MET A 264 -1.39 28.32 -12.21
C MET A 264 -0.40 27.48 -13.02
N SER A 265 0.37 26.58 -12.37
CA SER A 265 1.21 25.59 -13.07
C SER A 265 0.38 24.74 -14.03
N PHE A 266 -0.73 24.17 -13.57
CA PHE A 266 -1.61 23.38 -14.44
C PHE A 266 -2.22 24.22 -15.56
N GLY A 267 -2.61 25.46 -15.27
CA GLY A 267 -3.17 26.39 -16.26
C GLY A 267 -2.17 26.75 -17.37
N SER A 268 -0.90 27.00 -17.00
CA SER A 268 0.15 27.33 -17.97
C SER A 268 0.63 26.13 -18.79
N GLY A 269 0.53 24.92 -18.25
CA GLY A 269 0.94 23.71 -18.97
C GLY A 269 0.03 23.31 -20.13
N GLY A 270 -1.25 23.68 -20.08
CA GLY A 270 -2.20 23.35 -21.16
C GLY A 270 -2.27 21.85 -21.46
N LEU A 271 -2.38 21.47 -22.73
CA LEU A 271 -2.47 20.07 -23.16
C LEU A 271 -1.12 19.35 -23.20
N SER A 272 -0.10 19.97 -23.77
CA SER A 272 1.20 19.34 -24.06
C SER A 272 2.35 19.80 -23.16
N GLY A 273 2.12 20.77 -22.29
CA GLY A 273 3.14 21.37 -21.45
C GLY A 273 3.95 22.46 -22.14
N VAL A 274 4.75 23.15 -21.34
CA VAL A 274 5.70 24.17 -21.81
C VAL A 274 7.04 23.58 -22.25
N GLY A 275 7.31 22.32 -21.94
CA GLY A 275 8.55 21.62 -22.19
C GLY A 275 9.28 21.24 -20.89
N ILE A 276 10.01 20.11 -20.93
CA ILE A 276 10.81 19.64 -19.79
C ILE A 276 11.93 20.65 -19.52
N GLY A 277 12.00 21.17 -18.32
CA GLY A 277 13.01 22.15 -17.94
C GLY A 277 12.55 23.62 -18.07
N ASP A 278 11.40 23.90 -18.67
CA ASP A 278 10.94 25.25 -18.96
C ASP A 278 9.83 25.75 -18.01
N SER A 279 9.56 25.04 -16.92
CA SER A 279 8.64 25.51 -15.88
C SER A 279 9.11 26.84 -15.29
N ARG A 280 8.21 27.78 -15.16
CA ARG A 280 8.44 29.09 -14.50
C ARG A 280 8.23 28.98 -12.99
N GLN A 281 7.32 28.11 -12.54
CA GLN A 281 6.95 28.00 -11.15
C GLN A 281 8.09 27.44 -10.27
N LYS A 282 9.03 26.68 -10.84
CA LYS A 282 10.25 26.22 -10.13
C LYS A 282 11.25 27.35 -9.83
N LEU A 283 11.07 28.52 -10.42
CA LEU A 283 11.91 29.72 -10.19
C LEU A 283 11.49 30.45 -8.90
N PHE A 284 11.37 29.71 -7.80
CA PHE A 284 10.98 30.17 -6.45
C PHE A 284 9.53 30.64 -6.29
N PHE A 285 8.69 30.51 -7.31
CA PHE A 285 7.28 30.84 -7.17
C PHE A 285 6.51 29.76 -6.41
N LEU A 286 6.80 28.47 -6.63
CA LEU A 286 6.12 27.36 -5.96
C LEU A 286 7.01 26.79 -4.85
N PRO A 287 6.67 27.01 -3.55
CA PRO A 287 7.36 26.37 -2.44
C PRO A 287 7.20 24.84 -2.50
N GLU A 288 8.25 24.11 -2.08
CA GLU A 288 8.25 22.64 -2.04
C GLU A 288 7.95 22.00 -3.40
N ALA A 289 8.35 22.64 -4.51
CA ALA A 289 8.11 22.19 -5.87
C ALA A 289 8.69 20.78 -6.17
N HIS A 290 9.83 20.45 -5.57
CA HIS A 290 10.51 19.16 -5.77
C HIS A 290 10.07 18.07 -4.77
N THR A 291 9.29 18.41 -3.75
CA THR A 291 8.79 17.49 -2.73
C THR A 291 7.29 17.27 -2.89
N ASP A 292 6.45 18.06 -2.23
CA ASP A 292 5.00 17.83 -2.12
C ASP A 292 4.22 18.26 -3.37
N PHE A 293 4.75 19.21 -4.16
CA PHE A 293 4.10 19.79 -5.34
C PHE A 293 4.76 19.41 -6.67
N ILE A 294 5.54 18.33 -6.71
CA ILE A 294 6.20 17.90 -7.95
C ILE A 294 5.21 17.61 -9.08
N SER A 295 4.00 17.15 -8.78
CA SER A 295 2.95 16.94 -9.76
C SER A 295 2.46 18.23 -10.43
N ALA A 296 2.58 19.39 -9.76
CA ALA A 296 2.31 20.68 -10.40
C ALA A 296 3.36 21.02 -11.45
N ILE A 297 4.65 20.72 -11.18
CA ILE A 297 5.73 20.88 -12.17
C ILE A 297 5.54 19.91 -13.34
N VAL A 298 5.16 18.64 -13.08
CA VAL A 298 4.78 17.69 -14.14
C VAL A 298 3.63 18.25 -14.98
N GLY A 299 2.63 18.87 -14.35
CA GLY A 299 1.48 19.49 -15.01
C GLY A 299 1.87 20.71 -15.86
N GLU A 300 2.86 21.52 -15.42
CA GLU A 300 3.37 22.65 -16.19
C GLU A 300 4.26 22.19 -17.35
N GLU A 301 5.25 21.32 -17.10
CA GLU A 301 6.24 20.93 -18.10
C GLU A 301 5.69 19.94 -19.15
N LEU A 302 4.82 19.00 -18.77
CA LEU A 302 4.26 17.97 -19.66
C LEU A 302 2.75 18.13 -19.91
N GLY A 303 2.12 19.12 -19.31
CA GLY A 303 0.73 19.44 -19.50
C GLY A 303 -0.24 18.35 -19.00
N PHE A 304 -1.46 18.42 -19.52
CA PHE A 304 -2.51 17.45 -19.22
C PHE A 304 -2.11 16.02 -19.54
N VAL A 305 -1.40 15.80 -20.66
CA VAL A 305 -0.92 14.47 -21.07
C VAL A 305 0.01 13.85 -20.03
N GLY A 306 0.95 14.63 -19.47
CA GLY A 306 1.89 14.17 -18.44
C GLY A 306 1.17 13.76 -17.16
N ILE A 307 0.19 14.53 -16.71
CA ILE A 307 -0.60 14.22 -15.51
C ILE A 307 -1.48 12.98 -15.72
N VAL A 308 -2.16 12.88 -16.87
CA VAL A 308 -2.98 11.70 -17.18
C VAL A 308 -2.10 10.44 -17.26
N ALA A 309 -0.94 10.51 -17.91
CA ALA A 309 0.00 9.39 -17.96
C ALA A 309 0.46 8.98 -16.55
N THR A 310 0.77 9.94 -15.68
CA THR A 310 1.12 9.69 -14.28
C THR A 310 -0.03 9.04 -13.51
N MET A 311 -1.25 9.56 -13.65
CA MET A 311 -2.46 8.98 -13.02
C MET A 311 -2.72 7.55 -13.50
N LEU A 312 -2.56 7.28 -14.81
CA LEU A 312 -2.75 5.95 -15.39
C LEU A 312 -1.67 4.97 -14.91
N ALA A 313 -0.42 5.42 -14.74
CA ALA A 313 0.65 4.60 -14.17
C ALA A 313 0.32 4.18 -12.73
N PHE A 314 -0.14 5.10 -11.86
CA PHE A 314 -0.58 4.74 -10.51
C PHE A 314 -1.85 3.88 -10.51
N ALA A 315 -2.81 4.15 -11.39
CA ALA A 315 -3.98 3.29 -11.56
C ALA A 315 -3.59 1.87 -11.97
N LEU A 316 -2.59 1.72 -12.85
CA LEU A 316 -2.06 0.42 -13.24
C LEU A 316 -1.39 -0.30 -12.07
N ILE A 317 -0.60 0.40 -11.23
CA ILE A 317 -0.05 -0.17 -9.99
C ILE A 317 -1.16 -0.69 -9.08
N VAL A 318 -2.21 0.10 -8.87
CA VAL A 318 -3.36 -0.30 -8.03
C VAL A 318 -4.08 -1.51 -8.61
N LEU A 319 -4.35 -1.53 -9.92
CA LEU A 319 -5.01 -2.65 -10.58
C LEU A 319 -4.18 -3.93 -10.51
N ARG A 320 -2.85 -3.85 -10.75
CA ARG A 320 -1.95 -5.00 -10.67
C ARG A 320 -1.78 -5.49 -9.24
N GLY A 321 -1.68 -4.57 -8.26
CA GLY A 321 -1.60 -4.91 -6.85
C GLY A 321 -2.88 -5.58 -6.33
N LEU A 322 -4.06 -5.07 -6.67
CA LEU A 322 -5.33 -5.74 -6.36
C LEU A 322 -5.42 -7.10 -7.05
N ARG A 323 -4.94 -7.23 -8.30
CA ARG A 323 -4.86 -8.54 -8.96
C ARG A 323 -3.95 -9.50 -8.20
N ALA A 324 -2.82 -9.05 -7.67
CA ALA A 324 -1.95 -9.86 -6.81
C ALA A 324 -2.67 -10.29 -5.53
N ALA A 325 -3.41 -9.38 -4.88
CA ALA A 325 -4.21 -9.69 -3.70
C ALA A 325 -5.28 -10.77 -3.97
N PHE A 326 -6.03 -10.65 -5.08
CA PHE A 326 -7.01 -11.67 -5.48
C PHE A 326 -6.39 -13.03 -5.79
N ARG A 327 -5.11 -13.04 -6.07
CA ARG A 327 -4.36 -14.21 -6.49
C ARG A 327 -3.42 -14.74 -5.40
N ALA A 328 -3.29 -14.10 -4.28
CA ALA A 328 -2.47 -14.55 -3.16
C ALA A 328 -2.83 -15.98 -2.72
N ALA A 329 -1.84 -16.71 -2.28
CA ALA A 329 -2.01 -18.11 -1.89
C ALA A 329 -2.76 -18.23 -0.56
N ASP A 330 -2.59 -17.27 0.34
CA ASP A 330 -3.13 -17.26 1.70
C ASP A 330 -3.72 -15.91 2.10
N ASP A 331 -4.40 -15.87 3.24
CA ASP A 331 -5.05 -14.66 3.77
C ASP A 331 -4.04 -13.59 4.16
N TYR A 332 -2.86 -13.99 4.69
CA TYR A 332 -1.80 -13.05 5.04
C TYR A 332 -1.30 -12.30 3.81
N GLY A 333 -0.97 -13.02 2.74
CA GLY A 333 -0.58 -12.42 1.46
C GLY A 333 -1.69 -11.55 0.86
N THR A 334 -2.95 -11.96 0.99
CA THR A 334 -4.11 -11.18 0.52
C THR A 334 -4.19 -9.84 1.25
N TYR A 335 -4.18 -9.82 2.59
CA TYR A 335 -4.26 -8.59 3.37
C TYR A 335 -3.04 -7.70 3.18
N LEU A 336 -1.86 -8.31 3.08
CA LEU A 336 -0.62 -7.60 2.82
C LEU A 336 -0.66 -6.90 1.45
N ALA A 337 -1.06 -7.61 0.39
CA ALA A 337 -1.16 -7.04 -0.94
C ALA A 337 -2.23 -5.94 -1.04
N VAL A 338 -3.40 -6.12 -0.41
CA VAL A 338 -4.43 -5.06 -0.33
C VAL A 338 -3.88 -3.84 0.39
N GLY A 339 -3.28 -4.03 1.57
CA GLY A 339 -2.75 -2.94 2.38
C GLY A 339 -1.67 -2.12 1.67
N LEU A 340 -0.66 -2.80 1.10
CA LEU A 340 0.44 -2.14 0.38
C LEU A 340 -0.03 -1.46 -0.91
N THR A 341 -0.94 -2.07 -1.65
CA THR A 341 -1.54 -1.46 -2.85
C THR A 341 -2.29 -0.18 -2.51
N LEU A 342 -3.13 -0.22 -1.47
CA LEU A 342 -3.91 0.94 -1.05
C LEU A 342 -3.03 2.03 -0.43
N PHE A 343 -1.97 1.66 0.29
CA PHE A 343 -0.99 2.62 0.80
C PHE A 343 -0.41 3.47 -0.33
N ILE A 344 0.09 2.85 -1.39
CA ILE A 344 0.65 3.56 -2.55
C ILE A 344 -0.44 4.33 -3.31
N GLY A 345 -1.58 3.69 -3.57
CA GLY A 345 -2.67 4.30 -4.34
C GLY A 345 -3.26 5.53 -3.65
N ILE A 346 -3.58 5.43 -2.35
CA ILE A 346 -4.16 6.54 -1.58
C ILE A 346 -3.16 7.69 -1.50
N GLN A 347 -1.88 7.40 -1.24
CA GLN A 347 -0.84 8.43 -1.16
C GLN A 347 -0.70 9.16 -2.50
N ALA A 348 -0.62 8.43 -3.62
CA ALA A 348 -0.49 9.01 -4.96
C ALA A 348 -1.70 9.86 -5.34
N PHE A 349 -2.91 9.31 -5.24
CA PHE A 349 -4.12 10.03 -5.63
C PHE A 349 -4.45 11.19 -4.68
N THR A 350 -4.08 11.09 -3.39
CA THR A 350 -4.23 12.22 -2.47
C THR A 350 -3.26 13.36 -2.82
N ASN A 351 -1.99 13.07 -3.16
CA ASN A 351 -1.04 14.10 -3.59
C ASN A 351 -1.54 14.79 -4.87
N LEU A 352 -1.92 14.04 -5.90
CA LEU A 352 -2.47 14.58 -7.14
C LEU A 352 -3.73 15.43 -6.88
N ALA A 353 -4.64 14.98 -6.02
CA ALA A 353 -5.84 15.72 -5.66
C ALA A 353 -5.52 17.03 -4.89
N VAL A 354 -4.51 17.02 -4.01
CA VAL A 354 -4.04 18.22 -3.30
C VAL A 354 -3.50 19.26 -4.29
N THR A 355 -2.61 18.85 -5.18
CA THR A 355 -1.98 19.77 -6.13
C THR A 355 -2.95 20.32 -7.17
N MET A 356 -3.98 19.55 -7.51
CA MET A 356 -5.11 20.00 -8.38
C MET A 356 -6.17 20.82 -7.63
N GLY A 357 -6.00 21.09 -6.34
CA GLY A 357 -6.98 21.84 -5.57
C GLY A 357 -8.29 21.12 -5.32
N LEU A 358 -8.32 19.78 -5.35
CA LEU A 358 -9.52 18.96 -5.11
C LEU A 358 -9.72 18.61 -3.63
N VAL A 359 -8.65 18.71 -2.82
CA VAL A 359 -8.66 18.52 -1.37
C VAL A 359 -7.73 19.52 -0.70
N PRO A 360 -7.92 19.84 0.60
CA PRO A 360 -7.08 20.79 1.30
C PRO A 360 -5.59 20.40 1.29
N THR A 361 -4.72 21.40 1.24
CA THR A 361 -3.26 21.22 1.15
C THR A 361 -2.71 20.37 2.30
N LYS A 362 -1.87 19.39 1.95
CA LYS A 362 -1.26 18.43 2.85
C LYS A 362 0.11 18.02 2.30
N GLY A 363 1.12 18.07 3.14
CA GLY A 363 2.45 17.61 2.81
C GLY A 363 2.49 16.09 2.70
N LEU A 364 2.27 15.56 1.53
CA LEU A 364 2.42 14.14 1.19
C LEU A 364 3.23 14.04 -0.09
N ALA A 365 4.37 13.37 0.00
CA ALA A 365 5.18 13.09 -1.18
C ALA A 365 4.44 12.18 -2.16
N LEU A 366 4.54 12.47 -3.47
CA LEU A 366 4.06 11.58 -4.52
C LEU A 366 5.00 10.36 -4.60
N PRO A 367 4.51 9.12 -4.39
CA PRO A 367 5.36 7.93 -4.40
C PRO A 367 6.23 7.85 -5.66
N PHE A 368 7.48 7.48 -5.51
CA PHE A 368 8.49 7.33 -6.58
C PHE A 368 8.93 8.62 -7.29
N LEU A 369 8.08 9.65 -7.35
CA LEU A 369 8.36 10.89 -8.09
C LEU A 369 8.98 11.96 -7.21
N SER A 370 8.41 12.23 -6.02
CA SER A 370 8.86 13.29 -5.12
C SER A 370 10.24 13.04 -4.57
N PHE A 371 10.99 14.12 -4.34
CA PHE A 371 12.20 14.07 -3.53
C PHE A 371 11.87 13.70 -2.09
N GLY A 372 12.42 12.58 -1.62
CA GLY A 372 12.18 12.12 -0.26
C GLY A 372 12.80 10.74 -0.03
N GLY A 373 14.05 10.71 0.47
CA GLY A 373 14.83 9.46 0.57
C GLY A 373 14.13 8.35 1.34
N SER A 374 13.63 8.62 2.54
CA SER A 374 12.92 7.61 3.35
C SER A 374 11.59 7.18 2.73
N SER A 375 10.82 8.13 2.17
CA SER A 375 9.55 7.82 1.52
C SER A 375 9.77 6.94 0.28
N LEU A 376 10.77 7.25 -0.55
CA LEU A 376 11.11 6.45 -1.73
C LEU A 376 11.49 5.02 -1.34
N LEU A 377 12.36 4.84 -0.33
CA LEU A 377 12.78 3.52 0.13
C LEU A 377 11.61 2.71 0.71
N VAL A 378 10.73 3.34 1.51
CA VAL A 378 9.54 2.69 2.08
C VAL A 378 8.57 2.26 0.97
N ASN A 379 8.34 3.11 -0.03
CA ASN A 379 7.49 2.76 -1.18
C ASN A 379 8.12 1.65 -2.04
N CYS A 380 9.43 1.68 -2.25
CA CYS A 380 10.16 0.60 -2.94
C CYS A 380 10.09 -0.72 -2.17
N ALA A 381 10.24 -0.69 -0.84
CA ALA A 381 10.07 -1.88 -0.01
C ALA A 381 8.64 -2.46 -0.13
N ALA A 382 7.62 -1.60 -0.08
CA ALA A 382 6.23 -2.00 -0.26
C ALA A 382 5.99 -2.71 -1.60
N ILE A 383 6.55 -2.17 -2.70
CA ILE A 383 6.47 -2.80 -4.03
C ILE A 383 7.25 -4.12 -4.08
N GLY A 384 8.43 -4.20 -3.49
CA GLY A 384 9.23 -5.44 -3.46
C GLY A 384 8.43 -6.60 -2.84
N VAL A 385 7.78 -6.33 -1.71
CA VAL A 385 6.90 -7.32 -1.05
C VAL A 385 5.65 -7.62 -1.89
N LEU A 386 5.04 -6.61 -2.50
CA LEU A 386 3.87 -6.80 -3.36
C LEU A 386 4.21 -7.67 -4.59
N LEU A 387 5.38 -7.48 -5.19
CA LEU A 387 5.89 -8.32 -6.26
C LEU A 387 6.14 -9.76 -5.80
N ASN A 388 6.64 -9.95 -4.59
CA ASN A 388 6.81 -11.29 -4.02
C ASN A 388 5.46 -12.00 -3.84
N VAL A 389 4.46 -11.33 -3.26
CA VAL A 389 3.09 -11.89 -3.15
C VAL A 389 2.52 -12.23 -4.54
N SER A 390 2.84 -11.44 -5.58
CA SER A 390 2.37 -11.72 -6.95
C SER A 390 2.94 -13.02 -7.54
N ARG A 391 4.11 -13.48 -7.08
CA ARG A 391 4.78 -14.72 -7.51
C ARG A 391 4.12 -15.98 -6.98
N ALA A 392 3.65 -15.95 -5.74
CA ALA A 392 3.15 -17.12 -5.00
C ALA A 392 2.03 -17.90 -5.73
N ARG A 393 1.33 -17.28 -6.69
CA ARG A 393 0.28 -17.96 -7.46
C ARG A 393 0.75 -18.60 -8.75
N ALA A 394 1.86 -18.22 -9.32
CA ALA A 394 2.38 -18.90 -10.49
C ALA A 394 2.63 -20.38 -10.15
N GLU A 395 3.01 -20.67 -8.91
CA GLU A 395 3.19 -22.02 -8.37
C GLU A 395 1.87 -22.80 -8.29
N ALA A 396 0.84 -22.22 -7.70
CA ALA A 396 -0.48 -22.87 -7.58
C ALA A 396 -1.20 -23.09 -8.92
N ALA A 397 -0.88 -22.29 -9.95
CA ALA A 397 -1.43 -22.42 -11.29
C ALA A 397 -0.68 -23.42 -12.17
N GLN A 398 0.57 -23.75 -11.83
CA GLN A 398 1.44 -24.67 -12.55
C GLN A 398 1.45 -26.09 -11.97
N ALA A 399 0.88 -26.30 -10.77
CA ALA A 399 0.66 -27.66 -10.28
C ALA A 399 -0.17 -28.41 -11.32
N PRO A 400 0.31 -29.54 -11.88
CA PRO A 400 -0.46 -30.30 -12.84
C PRO A 400 -1.82 -30.62 -12.21
N ARG A 401 -2.90 -30.27 -12.89
CA ARG A 401 -4.18 -30.91 -12.60
C ARG A 401 -3.92 -32.38 -12.86
N GLU A 402 -3.74 -33.16 -11.79
CA GLU A 402 -3.77 -34.60 -11.91
C GLU A 402 -5.05 -34.92 -12.71
N SER A 403 -4.82 -35.34 -13.95
CA SER A 403 -5.85 -35.88 -14.80
C SER A 403 -6.55 -36.92 -13.97
N GLY A 404 -7.81 -36.67 -13.65
CA GLY A 404 -8.64 -37.60 -12.90
C GLY A 404 -8.43 -39.01 -13.43
N GLY A 405 -7.81 -39.81 -12.58
CA GLY A 405 -7.62 -41.22 -12.89
C GLY A 405 -8.95 -41.82 -13.31
N GLU A 406 -8.98 -42.24 -14.50
CA GLU A 406 -10.06 -43.12 -15.04
C GLU A 406 -10.23 -44.24 -14.02
N PRO A 407 -11.44 -44.50 -13.51
CA PRO A 407 -11.63 -45.62 -12.61
C PRO A 407 -11.24 -46.90 -13.35
N ALA A 408 -10.26 -47.59 -12.83
CA ALA A 408 -9.78 -48.87 -13.35
C ALA A 408 -10.99 -49.76 -13.64
N ARG A 409 -11.28 -50.00 -14.92
CA ARG A 409 -12.20 -50.99 -15.39
C ARG A 409 -11.71 -52.36 -14.89
N ASN A 410 -12.39 -52.88 -13.90
CA ASN A 410 -12.23 -54.23 -13.40
C ASN A 410 -12.63 -55.19 -14.52
N THR A 411 -11.65 -55.59 -15.33
CA THR A 411 -11.77 -56.73 -16.26
C THR A 411 -11.70 -58.03 -15.45
N THR A 412 -12.82 -58.46 -14.93
CA THR A 412 -13.01 -59.85 -14.51
C THR A 412 -12.94 -60.77 -15.73
N SER A 413 -11.81 -61.41 -15.87
CA SER A 413 -11.56 -62.47 -16.82
C SER A 413 -12.50 -63.63 -16.56
N ARG A 414 -13.27 -63.97 -17.60
CA ARG A 414 -14.00 -65.20 -17.83
C ARG A 414 -12.98 -66.31 -17.96
N GLY A 415 -13.20 -67.44 -17.24
CA GLY A 415 -12.47 -68.68 -17.57
C GLY A 415 -12.82 -69.89 -16.72
N LEU A 416 -13.57 -70.78 -17.36
CA LEU A 416 -13.62 -72.27 -17.25
C LEU A 416 -14.35 -72.86 -16.02
N ARG A 417 -15.56 -73.38 -16.20
CA ARG A 417 -16.07 -74.65 -16.73
C ARG A 417 -15.60 -75.90 -16.00
N ASN A 418 -16.61 -76.70 -15.62
CA ASN A 418 -16.69 -78.16 -15.27
C ASN A 418 -16.60 -78.41 -13.74
N GLY A 419 -17.45 -79.25 -13.19
CA GLY A 419 -18.33 -80.28 -13.62
C GLY A 419 -19.00 -80.90 -12.40
N SER A 420 -20.21 -81.33 -12.61
CA SER A 420 -20.92 -82.48 -12.06
C SER A 420 -20.71 -82.91 -10.60
N LEU A 421 -21.75 -83.00 -9.80
CA LEU A 421 -22.49 -84.22 -9.38
C LEU A 421 -23.30 -83.92 -8.09
N ARG A 422 -24.53 -84.18 -8.14
CA ARG A 422 -25.48 -84.47 -7.06
C ARG A 422 -25.10 -85.82 -6.40
N PRO A 423 -25.76 -86.33 -5.34
CA PRO A 423 -26.88 -85.81 -4.54
C PRO A 423 -26.85 -86.15 -3.05
N ALA A 424 -27.96 -85.79 -2.41
CA ALA A 424 -28.68 -86.51 -1.36
C ALA A 424 -28.19 -86.39 0.13
N GLY A 425 -29.18 -86.09 0.91
CA GLY A 425 -29.44 -86.78 2.16
C GLY A 425 -29.61 -85.90 3.38
N ALA A 426 -30.88 -85.61 3.65
CA ALA A 426 -31.61 -86.07 4.81
C ALA A 426 -31.25 -85.50 6.20
N ALA A 427 -32.23 -84.79 6.70
CA ALA A 427 -32.89 -85.11 7.95
C ALA A 427 -32.30 -84.81 9.32
N GLY A 428 -33.11 -84.21 10.12
CA GLY A 428 -33.18 -84.40 11.56
C GLY A 428 -32.81 -83.14 12.35
N ALA A 429 -33.77 -82.41 12.79
CA ALA A 429 -34.63 -82.55 13.94
C ALA A 429 -33.98 -82.18 15.28
N THR A 430 -34.69 -81.23 15.93
CA THR A 430 -34.83 -81.06 17.40
C THR A 430 -33.65 -80.58 18.18
N SER A 431 -33.72 -79.47 18.82
CA SER A 431 -34.48 -79.06 20.01
C SER A 431 -34.23 -77.58 20.28
#